data_85cb088f6301a3f0de96347b6a59ad22
#
_entry.id   85cb088f6301a3f0de96347b6a59ad22
#
_cell.length_a   1.000
_cell.length_b   1.000
_cell.length_c   1.000
_cell.angle_alpha   90.00
_cell.angle_beta   90.00
_cell.angle_gamma   90.00
#
_symmetry.space_group_name_H-M   'P 1'
#
loop_
_entity.id
_entity.type
_entity.pdbx_description
1 polymer ?
#
loop_
_entity_poly.entity_id
_entity_poly.type
_entity_poly.pdbx_seq_one_letter_code
_entity_poly.pdbx_strand_id
1 'polypeptide(L)'
;MNKDAVLKMLNRILELEMAGVVYYTHYALMVYGHNRIPIVDWLHNQANEGLAHARLAGELVTWLGGHPSLAIGPLLETHTHDIGDILRESLAHEAEILKDYYELLDLVKGQDVRLEEYARDLIVAETVHKDAVNKMLRKPNQLESFVTEGQMIK
;
A
#
# COMPACT_ATOMS: atom_id res chain seq x y z
N MET A 1 6.99 6.79 -24.44
CA MET A 1 6.23 6.16 -23.32
C MET A 1 5.28 5.10 -23.85
N ASN A 2 5.33 3.91 -23.29
CA ASN A 2 4.38 2.85 -23.62
C ASN A 2 3.08 3.08 -22.83
N LYS A 3 2.09 3.74 -23.46
CA LYS A 3 0.83 4.12 -22.83
C LYS A 3 0.03 2.93 -22.29
N ASP A 4 0.01 1.81 -23.00
CA ASP A 4 -0.76 0.63 -22.57
C ASP A 4 -0.13 -0.01 -21.32
N ALA A 5 1.20 -0.05 -21.24
CA ALA A 5 1.90 -0.52 -20.04
C ALA A 5 1.62 0.39 -18.84
N VAL A 6 1.63 1.71 -19.03
CA VAL A 6 1.33 2.70 -17.98
C VAL A 6 -0.12 2.57 -17.52
N LEU A 7 -1.09 2.46 -18.44
CA LEU A 7 -2.51 2.25 -18.07
C LEU A 7 -2.72 0.96 -17.30
N LYS A 8 -2.05 -0.12 -17.70
CA LYS A 8 -2.11 -1.39 -16.97
C LYS A 8 -1.54 -1.25 -15.56
N MET A 9 -0.42 -0.57 -15.40
CA MET A 9 0.22 -0.36 -14.09
C MET A 9 -0.64 0.54 -13.19
N LEU A 10 -1.18 1.65 -13.71
CA LEU A 10 -2.07 2.53 -12.94
C LEU A 10 -3.34 1.81 -12.47
N ASN A 11 -3.94 0.96 -13.31
CA ASN A 11 -5.08 0.14 -12.91
C ASN A 11 -4.71 -0.90 -11.85
N ARG A 12 -3.53 -1.51 -11.94
CA ARG A 12 -3.04 -2.42 -10.90
C ARG A 12 -2.83 -1.70 -9.56
N ILE A 13 -2.24 -0.50 -9.58
CA ILE A 13 -2.12 0.36 -8.40
C ILE A 13 -3.49 0.68 -7.82
N LEU A 14 -4.44 1.14 -8.66
CA LEU A 14 -5.82 1.40 -8.24
C LEU A 14 -6.45 0.19 -7.53
N GLU A 15 -6.29 -1.01 -8.07
CA GLU A 15 -6.81 -2.25 -7.51
C GLU A 15 -6.17 -2.60 -6.16
N LEU A 16 -4.86 -2.41 -6.01
CA LEU A 16 -4.14 -2.67 -4.76
C LEU A 16 -4.50 -1.64 -3.68
N GLU A 17 -4.62 -0.36 -4.03
CA GLU A 17 -5.07 0.66 -3.10
C GLU A 17 -6.50 0.38 -2.61
N MET A 18 -7.40 -0.03 -3.50
CA MET A 18 -8.76 -0.44 -3.11
C MET A 18 -8.74 -1.71 -2.25
N ALA A 19 -7.84 -2.65 -2.48
CA ALA A 19 -7.63 -3.79 -1.59
C ALA A 19 -7.18 -3.31 -0.19
N GLY A 20 -6.30 -2.31 -0.10
CA GLY A 20 -5.90 -1.67 1.14
C GLY A 20 -7.09 -1.08 1.90
N VAL A 21 -7.99 -0.38 1.22
CA VAL A 21 -9.22 0.16 1.85
C VAL A 21 -10.04 -0.96 2.49
N VAL A 22 -10.21 -2.08 1.80
CA VAL A 22 -10.96 -3.24 2.32
C VAL A 22 -10.23 -3.88 3.50
N TYR A 23 -8.92 -4.12 3.40
CA TYR A 23 -8.08 -4.70 4.45
C TYR A 23 -8.15 -3.88 5.74
N TYR A 24 -7.78 -2.63 5.66
CA TYR A 24 -7.69 -1.77 6.84
C TYR A 24 -9.04 -1.55 7.51
N THR A 25 -10.12 -1.47 6.72
CA THR A 25 -11.49 -1.42 7.24
C THR A 25 -11.85 -2.71 7.96
N HIS A 26 -11.56 -3.88 7.36
CA HIS A 26 -11.80 -5.18 7.95
C HIS A 26 -11.03 -5.37 9.26
N TYR A 27 -9.73 -5.07 9.26
CA TYR A 27 -8.90 -5.18 10.46
C TYR A 27 -9.37 -4.27 11.59
N ALA A 28 -9.78 -3.04 11.28
CA ALA A 28 -10.34 -2.12 12.27
C ALA A 28 -11.56 -2.70 13.00
N LEU A 29 -12.37 -3.50 12.29
CA LEU A 29 -13.51 -4.21 12.90
C LEU A 29 -13.07 -5.38 13.78
N MET A 30 -11.93 -5.99 13.50
CA MET A 30 -11.47 -7.24 14.14
C MET A 30 -10.48 -7.01 15.30
N VAL A 31 -10.00 -5.80 15.53
CA VAL A 31 -9.11 -5.52 16.67
C VAL A 31 -9.88 -5.52 17.98
N TYR A 32 -9.44 -6.36 18.92
CA TYR A 32 -9.98 -6.44 20.29
C TYR A 32 -8.87 -6.19 21.33
N GLY A 33 -9.25 -5.86 22.53
CA GLY A 33 -8.36 -5.70 23.68
C GLY A 33 -7.98 -4.24 23.96
N HIS A 34 -7.08 -4.06 24.91
CA HIS A 34 -6.75 -2.75 25.49
C HIS A 34 -6.14 -1.75 24.50
N ASN A 35 -5.47 -2.25 23.46
CA ASN A 35 -4.81 -1.41 22.45
C ASN A 35 -5.72 -1.06 21.26
N ARG A 36 -7.01 -1.41 21.36
CA ARG A 36 -7.98 -1.23 20.26
C ARG A 36 -8.05 0.22 19.78
N ILE A 37 -8.22 1.17 20.68
CA ILE A 37 -8.52 2.57 20.30
C ILE A 37 -7.43 3.14 19.36
N PRO A 38 -6.14 3.20 19.74
CA PRO A 38 -5.12 3.79 18.88
C PRO A 38 -4.88 2.98 17.59
N ILE A 39 -5.02 1.67 17.65
CA ILE A 39 -4.83 0.81 16.46
C ILE A 39 -5.98 0.98 15.47
N VAL A 40 -7.21 1.05 15.92
CA VAL A 40 -8.37 1.27 15.05
C VAL A 40 -8.31 2.64 14.38
N ASP A 41 -7.94 3.69 15.12
CA ASP A 41 -7.76 5.02 14.54
C ASP A 41 -6.68 5.03 13.45
N TRP A 42 -5.57 4.35 13.69
CA TRP A 42 -4.51 4.20 12.70
C TRP A 42 -5.00 3.43 11.46
N LEU A 43 -5.70 2.31 11.64
CA LEU A 43 -6.24 1.50 10.53
C LEU A 43 -7.27 2.29 9.69
N HIS A 44 -8.12 3.08 10.32
CA HIS A 44 -9.05 3.95 9.60
C HIS A 44 -8.32 5.01 8.77
N ASN A 45 -7.24 5.60 9.31
CA ASN A 45 -6.44 6.55 8.57
C ASN A 45 -5.79 5.89 7.35
N GLN A 46 -5.25 4.68 7.48
CA GLN A 46 -4.69 3.94 6.36
C GLN A 46 -5.76 3.64 5.27
N ALA A 47 -6.97 3.25 5.67
CA ALA A 47 -8.07 3.06 4.71
C ALA A 47 -8.42 4.36 3.96
N ASN A 48 -8.44 5.50 4.65
CA ASN A 48 -8.72 6.79 4.03
C ASN A 48 -7.61 7.23 3.07
N GLU A 49 -6.36 7.01 3.41
CA GLU A 49 -5.20 7.31 2.55
C GLU A 49 -5.21 6.44 1.31
N GLY A 50 -5.42 5.12 1.44
CA GLY A 50 -5.56 4.22 0.29
C GLY A 50 -6.68 4.63 -0.66
N LEU A 51 -7.83 5.09 -0.14
CA LEU A 51 -8.91 5.63 -0.97
C LEU A 51 -8.49 6.90 -1.71
N ALA A 52 -7.72 7.78 -1.08
CA ALA A 52 -7.19 8.98 -1.73
C ALA A 52 -6.21 8.62 -2.86
N HIS A 53 -5.30 7.68 -2.60
CA HIS A 53 -4.34 7.19 -3.61
C HIS A 53 -5.04 6.49 -4.78
N ALA A 54 -6.05 5.65 -4.51
CA ALA A 54 -6.87 5.01 -5.54
C ALA A 54 -7.55 6.05 -6.47
N ARG A 55 -8.07 7.13 -5.91
CA ARG A 55 -8.67 8.23 -6.70
C ARG A 55 -7.63 8.90 -7.59
N LEU A 56 -6.44 9.18 -7.08
CA LEU A 56 -5.35 9.77 -7.88
C LEU A 56 -4.96 8.87 -9.05
N ALA A 57 -4.79 7.57 -8.81
CA ALA A 57 -4.51 6.59 -9.87
C ALA A 57 -5.62 6.57 -10.92
N GLY A 58 -6.89 6.53 -10.49
CA GLY A 58 -8.06 6.52 -11.37
C GLY A 58 -8.17 7.78 -12.25
N GLU A 59 -7.89 8.96 -11.69
CA GLU A 59 -7.84 10.22 -12.44
C GLU A 59 -6.73 10.22 -13.50
N LEU A 60 -5.59 9.62 -13.23
CA LEU A 60 -4.52 9.47 -14.21
C LEU A 60 -4.88 8.49 -15.32
N VAL A 61 -5.60 7.41 -15.01
CA VAL A 61 -6.12 6.46 -16.00
C VAL A 61 -7.05 7.18 -16.98
N THR A 62 -8.02 7.95 -16.47
CA THR A 62 -8.96 8.69 -17.33
C THR A 62 -8.28 9.82 -18.10
N TRP A 63 -7.35 10.54 -17.48
CA TRP A 63 -6.54 11.56 -18.16
C TRP A 63 -5.78 10.98 -19.36
N LEU A 64 -5.26 9.76 -19.24
CA LEU A 64 -4.64 9.03 -20.34
C LEU A 64 -5.65 8.48 -21.35
N GLY A 65 -6.96 8.67 -21.15
CA GLY A 65 -8.02 8.12 -22.01
C GLY A 65 -8.23 6.62 -21.83
N GLY A 66 -7.84 6.06 -20.68
CA GLY A 66 -8.14 4.69 -20.29
C GLY A 66 -9.44 4.58 -19.49
N HIS A 67 -9.78 3.36 -19.10
CA HIS A 67 -10.92 3.04 -18.26
C HIS A 67 -10.43 2.53 -16.89
N PRO A 68 -10.83 3.18 -15.77
CA PRO A 68 -10.47 2.71 -14.43
C PRO A 68 -11.04 1.32 -14.15
N SER A 69 -10.23 0.47 -13.54
CA SER A 69 -10.64 -0.88 -13.15
C SER A 69 -11.73 -0.85 -12.07
N LEU A 70 -12.65 -1.82 -12.14
CA LEU A 70 -13.63 -2.10 -11.08
C LEU A 70 -13.20 -3.28 -10.20
N ALA A 71 -12.07 -3.91 -10.50
CA ALA A 71 -11.54 -5.01 -9.70
C ALA A 71 -10.90 -4.48 -8.41
N ILE A 72 -10.75 -5.38 -7.44
CA ILE A 72 -9.99 -5.18 -6.22
C ILE A 72 -8.79 -6.13 -6.29
N GLY A 73 -7.63 -5.68 -5.85
CA GLY A 73 -6.43 -6.51 -5.78
C GLY A 73 -6.59 -7.71 -4.83
N PRO A 74 -5.64 -8.65 -4.83
CA PRO A 74 -5.72 -9.83 -3.98
C PRO A 74 -5.88 -9.46 -2.51
N LEU A 75 -6.84 -10.09 -1.84
CA LEU A 75 -7.06 -9.99 -0.40
C LEU A 75 -6.41 -11.20 0.28
N LEU A 76 -5.40 -10.94 1.12
CA LEU A 76 -4.84 -11.95 2.01
C LEU A 76 -5.65 -11.94 3.29
N GLU A 77 -6.40 -13.00 3.56
CA GLU A 77 -7.11 -13.17 4.83
C GLU A 77 -6.65 -14.48 5.46
N THR A 78 -5.88 -14.36 6.54
CA THR A 78 -5.36 -15.51 7.28
C THR A 78 -6.27 -15.93 8.42
N HIS A 79 -7.34 -15.17 8.68
CA HIS A 79 -8.23 -15.33 9.83
C HIS A 79 -7.51 -15.28 11.19
N THR A 80 -6.34 -14.66 11.23
CA THR A 80 -5.58 -14.36 12.45
C THR A 80 -5.64 -12.86 12.68
N HIS A 81 -6.22 -12.43 13.80
CA HIS A 81 -6.51 -11.02 14.07
C HIS A 81 -5.77 -10.48 15.30
N ASP A 82 -4.68 -11.15 15.69
CA ASP A 82 -3.71 -10.55 16.59
C ASP A 82 -3.09 -9.30 15.95
N ILE A 83 -2.84 -8.27 16.74
CA ILE A 83 -2.30 -7.00 16.21
C ILE A 83 -0.98 -7.22 15.46
N GLY A 84 -0.12 -8.12 15.96
CA GLY A 84 1.13 -8.46 15.28
C GLY A 84 0.89 -9.10 13.91
N ASP A 85 -0.12 -9.95 13.76
CA ASP A 85 -0.47 -10.56 12.47
C ASP A 85 -1.03 -9.52 11.51
N ILE A 86 -1.95 -8.68 11.96
CA ILE A 86 -2.48 -7.56 11.17
C ILE A 86 -1.34 -6.65 10.67
N LEU A 87 -0.38 -6.30 11.52
CA LEU A 87 0.75 -5.47 11.14
C LEU A 87 1.70 -6.17 10.13
N ARG A 88 1.91 -7.48 10.26
CA ARG A 88 2.72 -8.25 9.29
C ARG A 88 2.06 -8.32 7.93
N GLU A 89 0.75 -8.55 7.88
CA GLU A 89 -0.03 -8.54 6.64
C GLU A 89 -0.05 -7.15 6.00
N SER A 90 -0.21 -6.10 6.82
CA SER A 90 -0.11 -4.70 6.37
C SER A 90 1.27 -4.41 5.76
N LEU A 91 2.35 -4.84 6.41
CA LEU A 91 3.71 -4.65 5.91
C LEU A 91 3.93 -5.34 4.54
N ALA A 92 3.36 -6.52 4.35
CA ALA A 92 3.42 -7.23 3.08
C ALA A 92 2.63 -6.50 1.99
N HIS A 93 1.45 -5.98 2.31
CA HIS A 93 0.63 -5.19 1.39
C HIS A 93 1.33 -3.90 0.94
N GLU A 94 1.88 -3.14 1.89
CA GLU A 94 2.67 -1.92 1.61
C GLU A 94 3.90 -2.21 0.73
N ALA A 95 4.54 -3.37 0.91
CA ALA A 95 5.67 -3.76 0.09
C ALA A 95 5.27 -4.03 -1.38
N GLU A 96 4.11 -4.63 -1.63
CA GLU A 96 3.59 -4.86 -2.99
C GLU A 96 3.20 -3.54 -3.67
N ILE A 97 2.50 -2.65 -2.99
CA ILE A 97 2.14 -1.32 -3.53
C ILE A 97 3.40 -0.53 -3.88
N LEU A 98 4.35 -0.48 -2.97
CA LEU A 98 5.61 0.24 -3.17
C LEU A 98 6.38 -0.28 -4.39
N LYS A 99 6.39 -1.59 -4.59
CA LYS A 99 6.98 -2.21 -5.80
C LYS A 99 6.31 -1.70 -7.06
N ASP A 100 4.98 -1.67 -7.10
CA ASP A 100 4.23 -1.22 -8.27
C ASP A 100 4.47 0.28 -8.58
N TYR A 101 4.63 1.12 -7.56
CA TYR A 101 5.03 2.53 -7.74
C TYR A 101 6.43 2.68 -8.33
N TYR A 102 7.40 1.84 -7.92
CA TYR A 102 8.73 1.83 -8.54
C TYR A 102 8.67 1.35 -9.98
N GLU A 103 7.88 0.32 -10.29
CA GLU A 103 7.68 -0.15 -11.67
C GLU A 103 7.03 0.92 -12.54
N LEU A 104 6.04 1.66 -11.99
CA LEU A 104 5.44 2.82 -12.69
C LEU A 104 6.50 3.90 -12.97
N LEU A 105 7.32 4.24 -11.96
CA LEU A 105 8.39 5.22 -12.14
C LEU A 105 9.35 4.82 -13.27
N ASP A 106 9.74 3.56 -13.34
CA ASP A 106 10.62 3.07 -14.40
C ASP A 106 9.98 3.18 -15.80
N LEU A 107 8.65 3.01 -15.90
CA LEU A 107 7.92 3.17 -17.15
C LEU A 107 7.81 4.62 -17.65
N VAL A 108 7.81 5.60 -16.74
CA VAL A 108 7.48 7.00 -17.05
C VAL A 108 8.65 7.96 -16.90
N LYS A 109 9.74 7.55 -16.27
CA LYS A 109 10.92 8.38 -15.98
C LYS A 109 11.50 9.00 -17.23
N GLY A 110 11.62 10.33 -17.21
CA GLY A 110 12.13 11.12 -18.34
C GLY A 110 11.18 11.18 -19.54
N GLN A 111 9.93 10.71 -19.43
CA GLN A 111 8.96 10.68 -20.51
C GLN A 111 7.72 11.51 -20.25
N ASP A 112 7.24 11.55 -19.02
CA ASP A 112 6.10 12.36 -18.61
C ASP A 112 6.29 12.84 -17.17
N VAL A 113 6.47 14.14 -16.99
CA VAL A 113 6.77 14.76 -15.68
C VAL A 113 5.64 14.57 -14.69
N ARG A 114 4.37 14.63 -15.12
CA ARG A 114 3.22 14.49 -14.22
C ARG A 114 3.16 13.09 -13.62
N LEU A 115 3.35 12.07 -14.46
CA LEU A 115 3.36 10.68 -14.04
C LEU A 115 4.61 10.36 -13.20
N GLU A 116 5.73 10.94 -13.54
CA GLU A 116 6.98 10.79 -12.78
C GLU A 116 6.86 11.37 -11.38
N GLU A 117 6.37 12.60 -11.24
CA GLU A 117 6.15 13.21 -9.92
C GLU A 117 5.11 12.46 -9.10
N TYR A 118 3.99 12.06 -9.71
CA TYR A 118 3.02 11.20 -9.03
C TYR A 118 3.66 9.94 -8.46
N ALA A 119 4.44 9.21 -9.26
CA ALA A 119 5.11 8.00 -8.79
C ALA A 119 6.10 8.28 -7.66
N ARG A 120 6.89 9.37 -7.75
CA ARG A 120 7.84 9.79 -6.73
C ARG A 120 7.17 10.16 -5.41
N ASP A 121 6.10 10.94 -5.46
CA ASP A 121 5.36 11.37 -4.28
C ASP A 121 4.77 10.17 -3.54
N LEU A 122 4.19 9.22 -4.27
CA LEU A 122 3.63 8.02 -3.67
C LEU A 122 4.70 7.05 -3.15
N ILE A 123 5.86 6.93 -3.82
CA ILE A 123 7.00 6.17 -3.29
C ILE A 123 7.44 6.74 -1.93
N VAL A 124 7.51 8.05 -1.78
CA VAL A 124 7.87 8.68 -0.50
C VAL A 124 6.80 8.38 0.55
N ALA A 125 5.52 8.57 0.24
CA ALA A 125 4.41 8.32 1.16
C ALA A 125 4.40 6.86 1.64
N GLU A 126 4.42 5.90 0.72
CA GLU A 126 4.38 4.46 1.05
C GLU A 126 5.65 3.98 1.78
N THR A 127 6.80 4.60 1.52
CA THR A 127 8.02 4.31 2.28
C THR A 127 7.88 4.73 3.74
N VAL A 128 7.24 5.88 4.00
CA VAL A 128 6.96 6.35 5.37
C VAL A 128 5.98 5.42 6.08
N HIS A 129 4.91 4.98 5.42
CA HIS A 129 3.95 4.03 5.97
C HIS A 129 4.62 2.69 6.31
N LYS A 130 5.35 2.13 5.36
CA LYS A 130 6.11 0.89 5.55
C LYS A 130 7.08 0.98 6.72
N ASP A 131 7.81 2.09 6.87
CA ASP A 131 8.71 2.31 8.02
C ASP A 131 7.94 2.39 9.34
N ALA A 132 6.80 3.06 9.37
CA ALA A 132 5.95 3.14 10.56
C ALA A 132 5.48 1.75 11.01
N VAL A 133 4.95 0.93 10.09
CA VAL A 133 4.53 -0.46 10.38
C VAL A 133 5.71 -1.31 10.84
N ASN A 134 6.86 -1.18 10.18
CA ASN A 134 8.08 -1.88 10.56
C ASN A 134 8.50 -1.55 11.99
N LYS A 135 8.44 -0.27 12.38
CA LYS A 135 8.74 0.17 13.75
C LYS A 135 7.73 -0.36 14.79
N MET A 136 6.45 -0.48 14.43
CA MET A 136 5.44 -1.08 15.32
C MET A 136 5.70 -2.56 15.59
N LEU A 137 6.37 -3.27 14.69
CA LEU A 137 6.74 -4.68 14.84
C LEU A 137 8.05 -4.91 15.60
N ARG A 138 8.85 -3.86 15.79
CA ARG A 138 10.12 -3.96 16.53
C ARG A 138 9.89 -4.06 18.04
N LYS A 139 10.81 -4.74 18.72
CA LYS A 139 10.86 -4.71 20.18
C LYS A 139 11.40 -3.36 20.68
N PRO A 140 11.05 -2.91 21.89
CA PRO A 140 11.65 -1.72 22.48
C PRO A 140 13.19 -1.79 22.42
N ASN A 141 13.83 -0.70 22.01
CA ASN A 141 15.28 -0.56 21.79
C ASN A 141 15.87 -1.35 20.62
N GLN A 142 15.07 -2.00 19.80
CA GLN A 142 15.54 -2.64 18.57
C GLN A 142 15.70 -1.59 17.46
N LEU A 143 16.96 -1.27 17.12
CA LEU A 143 17.28 -0.30 16.06
C LEU A 143 17.20 -0.91 14.66
N GLU A 144 17.50 -2.19 14.55
CA GLU A 144 17.46 -2.92 13.28
C GLU A 144 16.03 -3.10 12.79
N SER A 145 15.84 -3.07 11.46
CA SER A 145 14.55 -3.30 10.84
C SER A 145 13.98 -4.67 11.19
N PHE A 146 12.66 -4.74 11.38
CA PHE A 146 11.97 -6.00 11.49
C PHE A 146 12.08 -6.75 10.15
N VAL A 147 12.50 -8.01 10.21
CA VAL A 147 12.63 -8.90 9.06
C VAL A 147 11.77 -10.13 9.33
N THR A 148 10.91 -10.48 8.40
CA THR A 148 10.16 -11.74 8.48
C THR A 148 11.10 -12.93 8.31
N GLU A 149 10.87 -14.02 9.04
CA GLU A 149 11.75 -15.21 9.05
C GLU A 149 12.09 -15.80 7.67
N GLY A 150 11.36 -15.44 6.61
CA GLY A 150 11.65 -15.85 5.23
C GLY A 150 12.63 -14.96 4.46
N GLN A 151 13.06 -13.82 5.02
CA GLN A 151 13.97 -12.87 4.34
C GLN A 151 15.41 -12.92 4.88
N MET A 152 15.70 -13.79 5.84
CA MET A 152 17.04 -13.93 6.44
C MET A 152 18.03 -14.76 5.62
N ILE A 153 17.72 -15.06 4.35
CA ILE A 153 18.65 -15.80 3.49
C ILE A 153 18.84 -15.02 2.17
N LYS A 154 19.75 -14.07 2.19
CA LYS A 154 20.75 -13.87 1.12
C LYS A 154 21.74 -12.78 1.48
#